data_104b9e3585b055d683e56f39629449cc
#
_entry.id   104b9e3585b055d683e56f39629449cc
#
_cell.length_a   1.000
_cell.length_b   1.000
_cell.length_c   1.000
_cell.angle_alpha   90.00
_cell.angle_beta   90.00
_cell.angle_gamma   90.00
#
_symmetry.space_group_name_H-M   'P 1'
#
loop_
_entity.id
_entity.type
_entity.pdbx_description
1 polymer ?
#
loop_
_entity_poly.entity_id
_entity_poly.type
_entity_poly.pdbx_seq_one_letter_code
_entity_poly.pdbx_strand_id
1 'polypeptide(L)'
;MNTEDAIRRGQPGSYQRVQLPICSSVALPTPSSAECSFHAALDSRVSGERFGQPTNEELSNFLGNVCRIRYIDRDDRNRQKRCVASMGALHPAHLLMYLRSMGWCVYEPSGHSLGLLPVREESSKQVLQLVDEHAPAHEGAVICLLSDYDLANNYYENCMPLLFRDAGVLMGHAALVAAAYGLSFRILGRTGTATTESLVVGIKFTAIATGLALLGSKRTSELQGRV
;
A
#
# COMPACT_ATOMS: atom_id res chain seq x y z
N MET A 1 0.83 23.18 -10.71
CA MET A 1 0.05 22.33 -9.79
C MET A 1 -0.98 23.24 -9.16
N ASN A 2 -2.27 22.96 -9.28
CA ASN A 2 -3.30 23.79 -8.66
C ASN A 2 -3.15 23.63 -7.13
N THR A 3 -2.96 24.74 -6.43
CA THR A 3 -2.72 24.78 -4.96
C THR A 3 -4.02 25.05 -4.19
N GLU A 4 -5.16 25.02 -4.87
CA GLU A 4 -6.45 25.21 -4.22
C GLU A 4 -6.80 24.03 -3.32
N ASP A 5 -7.43 24.31 -2.20
CA ASP A 5 -7.87 23.29 -1.26
C ASP A 5 -8.91 22.35 -1.89
N ALA A 6 -8.88 21.10 -1.48
CA ALA A 6 -9.89 20.14 -1.89
C ALA A 6 -11.24 20.48 -1.26
N ILE A 7 -12.28 20.56 -2.08
CA ILE A 7 -13.64 20.90 -1.65
C ILE A 7 -14.55 19.68 -1.79
N ARG A 8 -15.23 19.31 -0.70
CA ARG A 8 -16.19 18.21 -0.73
C ARG A 8 -17.41 18.58 -1.59
N ARG A 9 -17.76 17.72 -2.53
CA ARG A 9 -18.99 17.89 -3.32
C ARG A 9 -20.23 17.66 -2.45
N GLY A 10 -21.25 18.49 -2.61
CA GLY A 10 -22.51 18.35 -1.89
C GLY A 10 -23.24 17.04 -2.21
N GLN A 11 -23.21 16.64 -3.48
CA GLN A 11 -23.72 15.36 -3.97
C GLN A 11 -22.63 14.66 -4.78
N PRO A 12 -22.10 13.51 -4.33
CA PRO A 12 -21.19 12.71 -5.14
C PRO A 12 -21.94 12.14 -6.36
N GLY A 13 -21.22 11.95 -7.46
CA GLY A 13 -21.75 11.28 -8.64
C GLY A 13 -21.97 9.77 -8.40
N SER A 14 -22.33 9.06 -9.46
CA SER A 14 -22.66 7.62 -9.41
C SER A 14 -21.44 6.70 -9.56
N TYR A 15 -20.21 7.19 -9.32
CA TYR A 15 -19.00 6.37 -9.45
C TYR A 15 -19.03 5.16 -8.50
N GLN A 16 -18.78 4.00 -9.08
CA GLN A 16 -18.57 2.77 -8.31
C GLN A 16 -17.09 2.40 -8.32
N ARG A 17 -16.59 2.00 -7.15
CA ARG A 17 -15.21 1.53 -7.01
C ARG A 17 -14.89 0.44 -8.02
N VAL A 18 -13.84 0.66 -8.79
CA VAL A 18 -13.33 -0.30 -9.77
C VAL A 18 -12.29 -1.19 -9.09
N GLN A 19 -12.39 -2.49 -9.34
CA GLN A 19 -11.36 -3.43 -8.94
C GLN A 19 -10.27 -3.50 -10.01
N LEU A 20 -9.03 -3.72 -9.58
CA LEU A 20 -7.94 -4.03 -10.50
C LEU A 20 -8.15 -5.39 -11.17
N PRO A 21 -7.66 -5.58 -12.40
CA PRO A 21 -7.74 -6.86 -13.08
C PRO A 21 -6.87 -7.90 -12.36
N ILE A 22 -7.47 -8.99 -11.91
CA ILE A 22 -6.81 -10.09 -11.19
C ILE A 22 -6.86 -11.35 -12.02
N CYS A 23 -5.71 -11.99 -12.26
CA CYS A 23 -5.62 -13.26 -12.99
C CYS A 23 -5.91 -14.47 -12.09
N SER A 24 -5.42 -14.45 -10.87
CA SER A 24 -5.64 -15.46 -9.84
C SER A 24 -5.46 -14.85 -8.45
N SER A 25 -5.93 -15.53 -7.41
CA SER A 25 -5.87 -15.03 -6.03
C SER A 25 -5.35 -16.09 -5.07
N VAL A 26 -4.54 -15.66 -4.10
CA VAL A 26 -4.01 -16.50 -3.02
C VAL A 26 -4.50 -15.94 -1.69
N ALA A 27 -5.24 -16.73 -0.94
CA ALA A 27 -5.70 -16.35 0.40
C ALA A 27 -4.50 -16.23 1.35
N LEU A 28 -4.53 -15.22 2.21
CA LEU A 28 -3.57 -15.05 3.28
C LEU A 28 -4.10 -15.72 4.56
N PRO A 29 -3.20 -16.16 5.47
CA PRO A 29 -3.59 -16.64 6.80
C PRO A 29 -4.38 -15.57 7.57
N THR A 30 -5.10 -15.97 8.60
CA THR A 30 -5.74 -15.00 9.50
C THR A 30 -4.68 -14.19 10.24
N PRO A 31 -4.74 -12.84 10.21
CA PRO A 31 -3.75 -12.03 10.90
C PRO A 31 -3.83 -12.22 12.42
N SER A 32 -2.69 -12.36 13.05
CA SER A 32 -2.56 -12.35 14.52
C SER A 32 -2.46 -10.92 15.06
N SER A 33 -2.67 -10.76 16.36
CA SER A 33 -2.40 -9.50 17.06
C SER A 33 -0.90 -9.37 17.35
N ALA A 34 -0.35 -8.16 17.21
CA ALA A 34 1.02 -7.89 17.66
C ALA A 34 1.07 -7.91 19.20
N GLU A 35 2.10 -8.55 19.75
CA GLU A 35 2.40 -8.53 21.20
C GLU A 35 3.19 -7.28 21.61
N CYS A 36 3.19 -6.25 20.80
CA CYS A 36 3.95 -5.03 20.97
C CYS A 36 3.05 -3.91 21.48
N SER A 37 3.47 -3.19 22.52
CA SER A 37 2.76 -1.99 22.95
C SER A 37 2.92 -0.86 21.92
N PHE A 38 2.01 0.10 21.93
CA PHE A 38 2.10 1.26 21.04
C PHE A 38 3.40 2.06 21.26
N HIS A 39 3.81 2.25 22.51
CA HIS A 39 5.08 2.94 22.82
C HIS A 39 6.29 2.16 22.30
N ALA A 40 6.32 0.85 22.49
CA ALA A 40 7.41 0.02 21.97
C ALA A 40 7.47 0.05 20.42
N ALA A 41 6.33 0.09 19.75
CA ALA A 41 6.29 0.26 18.29
C ALA A 41 6.83 1.61 17.84
N LEU A 42 6.48 2.70 18.55
CA LEU A 42 7.01 4.03 18.27
C LEU A 42 8.53 4.09 18.45
N ASP A 43 9.04 3.56 19.57
CA ASP A 43 10.47 3.60 19.91
C ASP A 43 11.31 2.71 18.95
N SER A 44 10.76 1.58 18.52
CA SER A 44 11.44 0.65 17.61
C SER A 44 11.32 1.04 16.12
N ARG A 45 10.46 1.99 15.76
CA ARG A 45 10.25 2.39 14.37
C ARG A 45 11.49 3.13 13.83
N VAL A 46 12.20 2.47 12.97
CA VAL A 46 13.32 3.04 12.19
C VAL A 46 13.12 2.74 10.71
N SER A 47 13.72 3.52 9.83
CA SER A 47 13.79 3.18 8.40
C SER A 47 14.67 1.96 8.21
N GLY A 48 14.13 0.89 7.63
CA GLY A 48 14.87 -0.35 7.41
C GLY A 48 16.03 -0.14 6.43
N GLU A 49 17.12 -0.89 6.63
CA GLU A 49 18.29 -0.88 5.75
C GLU A 49 18.41 -2.20 5.00
N ARG A 50 17.99 -3.30 5.62
CA ARG A 50 18.04 -4.65 5.06
C ARG A 50 16.65 -5.25 5.02
N PHE A 51 16.33 -5.93 3.92
CA PHE A 51 15.00 -6.47 3.66
C PHE A 51 15.17 -7.92 3.21
N GLY A 52 14.87 -8.86 4.10
CA GLY A 52 14.69 -10.27 3.77
C GLY A 52 13.33 -10.50 3.12
N GLN A 53 13.15 -11.64 2.47
CA GLN A 53 11.86 -12.02 1.90
C GLN A 53 10.84 -12.22 3.04
N PRO A 54 9.70 -11.52 3.03
CA PRO A 54 8.68 -11.70 4.05
C PRO A 54 7.96 -13.03 3.86
N THR A 55 7.62 -13.69 4.95
CA THR A 55 6.79 -14.90 4.96
C THR A 55 5.32 -14.56 4.72
N ASN A 56 4.49 -15.55 4.37
CA ASN A 56 3.05 -15.37 4.21
C ASN A 56 2.37 -14.92 5.51
N GLU A 57 2.86 -15.35 6.66
CA GLU A 57 2.36 -14.92 7.96
C GLU A 57 2.70 -13.46 8.25
N GLU A 58 3.94 -13.05 8.01
CA GLU A 58 4.36 -11.65 8.12
C GLU A 58 3.59 -10.74 7.18
N LEU A 59 3.37 -11.16 5.92
CA LEU A 59 2.54 -10.43 4.96
C LEU A 59 1.09 -10.32 5.44
N SER A 60 0.52 -11.41 5.94
CA SER A 60 -0.83 -11.43 6.48
C SER A 60 -0.99 -10.46 7.65
N ASN A 61 -0.10 -10.56 8.63
CA ASN A 61 -0.11 -9.72 9.81
C ASN A 61 0.04 -8.23 9.45
N PHE A 62 0.97 -7.92 8.55
CA PHE A 62 1.18 -6.56 8.07
C PHE A 62 -0.06 -6.03 7.32
N LEU A 63 -0.48 -6.70 6.26
CA LEU A 63 -1.56 -6.24 5.37
C LEU A 63 -2.92 -6.19 6.09
N GLY A 64 -3.20 -7.16 6.95
CA GLY A 64 -4.42 -7.23 7.73
C GLY A 64 -4.56 -6.07 8.71
N ASN A 65 -3.46 -5.60 9.31
CA ASN A 65 -3.47 -4.47 10.22
C ASN A 65 -3.29 -3.11 9.51
N VAL A 66 -2.78 -3.10 8.28
CA VAL A 66 -2.68 -1.86 7.48
C VAL A 66 -3.97 -1.56 6.72
N CYS A 67 -4.52 -2.53 5.99
CA CYS A 67 -5.52 -2.23 4.96
C CYS A 67 -6.83 -3.01 5.04
N ARG A 68 -6.95 -4.07 5.86
CA ARG A 68 -8.17 -4.90 5.88
C ARG A 68 -9.40 -4.08 6.18
N ILE A 69 -10.50 -4.35 5.43
CA ILE A 69 -11.80 -3.72 5.66
C ILE A 69 -12.41 -4.29 6.93
N ARG A 70 -12.84 -3.41 7.85
CA ARG A 70 -13.58 -3.76 9.04
C ARG A 70 -15.09 -3.61 8.86
N TYR A 71 -15.50 -2.64 8.05
CA TYR A 71 -16.89 -2.33 7.81
C TYR A 71 -17.04 -1.60 6.46
N ILE A 72 -18.10 -1.90 5.72
CA ILE A 72 -18.51 -1.18 4.51
C ILE A 72 -19.80 -0.45 4.83
N ASP A 73 -19.86 0.84 4.49
CA ASP A 73 -21.05 1.67 4.68
C ASP A 73 -22.23 1.10 3.86
N ARG A 74 -23.43 1.08 4.45
CA ARG A 74 -24.61 0.51 3.80
C ARG A 74 -25.21 1.45 2.76
N ASP A 75 -25.12 2.74 3.01
CA ASP A 75 -25.70 3.79 2.17
C ASP A 75 -24.75 4.22 1.05
N ASP A 76 -23.44 4.06 1.28
CA ASP A 76 -22.38 4.39 0.31
C ASP A 76 -21.28 3.33 0.32
N ARG A 77 -21.41 2.32 -0.52
CA ARG A 77 -20.48 1.17 -0.58
C ARG A 77 -19.04 1.55 -0.96
N ASN A 78 -18.81 2.76 -1.49
CA ASN A 78 -17.46 3.26 -1.70
C ASN A 78 -16.74 3.60 -0.39
N ARG A 79 -17.50 3.86 0.69
CA ARG A 79 -16.95 4.15 2.01
C ARG A 79 -16.67 2.88 2.79
N GLN A 80 -15.45 2.77 3.27
CA GLN A 80 -14.97 1.59 3.98
C GLN A 80 -14.24 2.02 5.25
N LYS A 81 -14.54 1.39 6.39
CA LYS A 81 -13.77 1.58 7.61
C LYS A 81 -12.62 0.58 7.65
N ARG A 82 -11.41 1.09 7.72
CA ARG A 82 -10.16 0.33 7.88
C ARG A 82 -9.43 0.79 9.15
N CYS A 83 -8.27 0.20 9.45
CA CYS A 83 -7.43 0.65 10.58
C CYS A 83 -6.84 2.03 10.34
N VAL A 84 -6.51 2.35 9.10
CA VAL A 84 -5.93 3.62 8.69
C VAL A 84 -7.01 4.61 8.31
N ALA A 85 -6.79 5.89 8.59
CA ALA A 85 -7.67 6.97 8.15
C ALA A 85 -7.51 7.25 6.65
N SER A 86 -8.60 7.70 6.01
CA SER A 86 -8.60 8.16 4.62
C SER A 86 -9.66 9.25 4.43
N MET A 87 -9.51 10.06 3.38
CA MET A 87 -10.49 11.07 2.98
C MET A 87 -11.90 10.46 2.90
N GLY A 88 -12.81 10.93 3.74
CA GLY A 88 -14.19 10.44 3.76
C GLY A 88 -14.36 8.92 3.83
N ALA A 89 -13.38 8.19 4.33
CA ALA A 89 -13.32 6.72 4.36
C ALA A 89 -13.33 6.06 2.96
N LEU A 90 -12.87 6.77 1.93
CA LEU A 90 -12.86 6.27 0.55
C LEU A 90 -11.71 5.28 0.27
N HIS A 91 -10.56 5.44 0.88
CA HIS A 91 -9.37 4.60 0.64
C HIS A 91 -9.08 4.38 -0.85
N PRO A 92 -8.75 5.43 -1.62
CA PRO A 92 -8.53 5.32 -3.05
C PRO A 92 -7.26 4.57 -3.42
N ALA A 93 -6.30 4.45 -2.50
CA ALA A 93 -5.04 3.78 -2.75
C ALA A 93 -5.18 2.26 -2.77
N HIS A 94 -4.82 1.64 -3.90
CA HIS A 94 -4.56 0.22 -4.03
C HIS A 94 -3.11 -0.04 -3.61
N LEU A 95 -2.90 -1.06 -2.76
CA LEU A 95 -1.57 -1.48 -2.33
C LEU A 95 -1.11 -2.62 -3.23
N LEU A 96 -0.24 -2.28 -4.20
CA LEU A 96 0.41 -3.23 -5.09
C LEU A 96 1.71 -3.69 -4.43
N MET A 97 2.06 -4.95 -4.63
CA MET A 97 3.31 -5.53 -4.13
C MET A 97 4.00 -6.34 -5.22
N TYR A 98 5.33 -6.23 -5.28
CA TYR A 98 6.15 -7.20 -5.99
C TYR A 98 6.77 -8.15 -4.99
N LEU A 99 6.49 -9.44 -5.15
CA LEU A 99 7.07 -10.53 -4.37
C LEU A 99 7.90 -11.40 -5.32
N ARG A 100 9.15 -11.71 -4.96
CA ARG A 100 10.03 -12.52 -5.82
C ARG A 100 9.44 -13.90 -6.17
N SER A 101 8.66 -14.46 -5.24
CA SER A 101 8.00 -15.77 -5.40
C SER A 101 6.74 -15.76 -6.24
N MET A 102 6.10 -14.58 -6.43
CA MET A 102 4.76 -14.48 -7.02
C MET A 102 4.70 -13.46 -8.18
N GLY A 103 5.61 -12.49 -8.22
CA GLY A 103 5.52 -11.33 -9.12
C GLY A 103 4.64 -10.21 -8.55
N TRP A 104 4.05 -9.41 -9.43
CA TRP A 104 3.18 -8.30 -9.04
C TRP A 104 1.80 -8.79 -8.61
N CYS A 105 1.40 -8.36 -7.44
CA CYS A 105 0.07 -8.64 -6.90
C CYS A 105 -0.53 -7.38 -6.26
N VAL A 106 -1.83 -7.38 -6.04
CA VAL A 106 -2.55 -6.38 -5.26
C VAL A 106 -3.12 -7.02 -4.01
N TYR A 107 -3.06 -6.32 -2.89
CA TYR A 107 -3.80 -6.74 -1.71
C TYR A 107 -5.29 -6.46 -1.87
N GLU A 108 -6.11 -7.51 -1.72
CA GLU A 108 -7.57 -7.48 -1.73
C GLU A 108 -8.11 -7.39 -0.30
N PRO A 109 -8.50 -6.18 0.17
CA PRO A 109 -8.84 -5.98 1.59
C PRO A 109 -10.10 -6.70 2.05
N SER A 110 -11.04 -6.98 1.13
CA SER A 110 -12.32 -7.66 1.43
C SER A 110 -12.14 -9.15 1.68
N GLY A 111 -11.28 -9.78 0.87
CA GLY A 111 -11.02 -11.22 0.92
C GLY A 111 -9.77 -11.58 1.74
N HIS A 112 -9.01 -10.60 2.21
CA HIS A 112 -7.70 -10.80 2.82
C HIS A 112 -6.82 -11.75 2.00
N SER A 113 -6.60 -11.37 0.74
CA SER A 113 -5.88 -12.17 -0.25
C SER A 113 -4.94 -11.31 -1.09
N LEU A 114 -4.04 -11.96 -1.82
CA LEU A 114 -3.19 -11.36 -2.83
C LEU A 114 -3.69 -11.77 -4.21
N GLY A 115 -4.09 -10.79 -5.02
CA GLY A 115 -4.50 -10.99 -6.41
C GLY A 115 -3.33 -10.76 -7.36
N LEU A 116 -2.98 -11.76 -8.18
CA LEU A 116 -1.94 -11.65 -9.20
C LEU A 116 -2.38 -10.70 -10.32
N LEU A 117 -1.53 -9.74 -10.66
CA LEU A 117 -1.83 -8.69 -11.63
C LEU A 117 -1.23 -8.98 -13.01
N PRO A 118 -1.96 -8.71 -14.10
CA PRO A 118 -1.36 -8.61 -15.43
C PRO A 118 -0.58 -7.29 -15.53
N VAL A 119 0.73 -7.38 -15.76
CA VAL A 119 1.60 -6.20 -15.79
C VAL A 119 2.33 -6.05 -17.12
N ARG A 120 2.71 -4.82 -17.43
CA ARG A 120 3.64 -4.51 -18.52
C ARG A 120 5.06 -4.80 -18.06
N GLU A 121 5.76 -5.67 -18.78
CA GLU A 121 7.12 -6.10 -18.42
C GLU A 121 8.09 -4.92 -18.35
N GLU A 122 8.01 -4.00 -19.30
CA GLU A 122 8.89 -2.83 -19.34
C GLU A 122 8.66 -1.92 -18.13
N SER A 123 7.41 -1.61 -17.78
CA SER A 123 7.08 -0.81 -16.59
C SER A 123 7.51 -1.53 -15.30
N SER A 124 7.35 -2.85 -15.25
CA SER A 124 7.84 -3.67 -14.13
C SER A 124 9.34 -3.54 -13.95
N LYS A 125 10.13 -3.71 -15.02
CA LYS A 125 11.60 -3.56 -14.99
C LYS A 125 12.01 -2.17 -14.50
N GLN A 126 11.37 -1.13 -15.02
CA GLN A 126 11.70 0.25 -14.65
C GLN A 126 11.38 0.56 -13.18
N VAL A 127 10.24 0.08 -12.64
CA VAL A 127 9.91 0.25 -11.21
C VAL A 127 10.94 -0.48 -10.34
N LEU A 128 11.28 -1.73 -10.67
CA LEU A 128 12.26 -2.51 -9.91
C LEU A 128 13.66 -1.89 -9.98
N GLN A 129 14.08 -1.41 -11.14
CA GLN A 129 15.34 -0.68 -11.28
C GLN A 129 15.36 0.59 -10.43
N LEU A 130 14.28 1.39 -10.44
CA LEU A 130 14.15 2.57 -9.59
C LEU A 130 14.29 2.24 -8.10
N VAL A 131 13.77 1.08 -7.67
CA VAL A 131 13.91 0.62 -6.29
C VAL A 131 15.34 0.15 -5.99
N ASP A 132 15.96 -0.58 -6.90
CA ASP A 132 17.35 -1.08 -6.76
C ASP A 132 18.36 0.06 -6.66
N GLU A 133 18.12 1.20 -7.32
CA GLU A 133 18.95 2.42 -7.18
C GLU A 133 18.96 2.97 -5.74
N HIS A 134 17.87 2.73 -4.96
CA HIS A 134 17.72 3.25 -3.61
C HIS A 134 17.98 2.20 -2.52
N ALA A 135 17.89 0.93 -2.86
CA ALA A 135 18.07 -0.19 -1.95
C ALA A 135 18.64 -1.41 -2.71
N PRO A 136 19.91 -1.36 -3.11
CA PRO A 136 20.52 -2.44 -3.89
C PRO A 136 20.51 -3.76 -3.12
N ALA A 137 20.34 -4.86 -3.85
CA ALA A 137 20.36 -6.22 -3.32
C ALA A 137 19.33 -6.52 -2.20
N HIS A 138 18.20 -5.79 -2.16
CA HIS A 138 17.11 -6.16 -1.27
C HIS A 138 16.43 -7.46 -1.73
N GLU A 139 15.90 -8.24 -0.79
CA GLU A 139 15.06 -9.42 -1.06
C GLU A 139 13.61 -9.19 -0.64
N GLY A 140 13.33 -8.04 -0.05
CA GLY A 140 12.02 -7.65 0.44
C GLY A 140 11.00 -7.42 -0.66
N ALA A 141 9.76 -7.28 -0.25
CA ALA A 141 8.66 -6.88 -1.12
C ALA A 141 8.76 -5.39 -1.48
N VAL A 142 8.58 -5.07 -2.76
CA VAL A 142 8.37 -3.69 -3.21
C VAL A 142 6.89 -3.35 -3.06
N ILE A 143 6.58 -2.23 -2.45
CA ILE A 143 5.21 -1.72 -2.31
C ILE A 143 5.03 -0.49 -3.19
N CYS A 144 3.97 -0.49 -4.02
CA CYS A 144 3.53 0.66 -4.78
C CYS A 144 2.12 1.05 -4.35
N LEU A 145 1.89 2.33 -4.09
CA LEU A 145 0.55 2.86 -3.91
C LEU A 145 0.05 3.45 -5.22
N LEU A 146 -1.02 2.86 -5.76
CA LEU A 146 -1.70 3.30 -6.97
C LEU A 146 -3.09 3.80 -6.59
N SER A 147 -3.30 5.10 -6.65
CA SER A 147 -4.54 5.74 -6.21
C SER A 147 -5.52 5.93 -7.35
N ASP A 148 -6.79 5.59 -7.11
CA ASP A 148 -7.92 5.81 -7.99
C ASP A 148 -8.36 7.30 -7.90
N TYR A 149 -7.93 8.08 -8.91
CA TYR A 149 -8.27 9.49 -9.00
C TYR A 149 -9.77 9.70 -9.23
N ASP A 150 -10.41 8.87 -10.04
CA ASP A 150 -11.81 9.03 -10.41
C ASP A 150 -12.72 8.81 -9.19
N LEU A 151 -12.39 7.86 -8.32
CA LEU A 151 -13.05 7.69 -7.03
C LEU A 151 -12.94 8.94 -6.16
N ALA A 152 -11.75 9.50 -6.02
CA ALA A 152 -11.53 10.69 -5.21
C ALA A 152 -12.24 11.92 -5.81
N ASN A 153 -12.13 12.12 -7.13
CA ASN A 153 -12.74 13.23 -7.85
C ASN A 153 -14.27 13.19 -7.85
N ASN A 154 -14.88 12.00 -7.71
CA ASN A 154 -16.32 11.86 -7.55
C ASN A 154 -16.85 12.52 -6.26
N TYR A 155 -16.01 12.58 -5.20
CA TYR A 155 -16.40 13.14 -3.90
C TYR A 155 -15.79 14.51 -3.58
N TYR A 156 -14.67 14.86 -4.21
CA TYR A 156 -13.92 16.09 -3.92
C TYR A 156 -13.45 16.77 -5.20
N GLU A 157 -13.68 18.07 -5.31
CA GLU A 157 -12.97 18.90 -6.27
C GLU A 157 -11.53 19.10 -5.81
N ASN A 158 -10.60 19.31 -6.73
CA ASN A 158 -9.16 19.48 -6.43
C ASN A 158 -8.58 18.36 -5.54
N CYS A 159 -8.97 17.10 -5.77
CA CYS A 159 -8.65 15.97 -4.88
C CYS A 159 -7.18 15.52 -4.89
N MET A 160 -6.33 16.00 -5.81
CA MET A 160 -4.94 15.58 -5.91
C MET A 160 -4.15 15.71 -4.58
N PRO A 161 -4.19 16.83 -3.83
CA PRO A 161 -3.50 16.94 -2.54
C PRO A 161 -3.99 15.91 -1.53
N LEU A 162 -5.28 15.53 -1.59
CA LEU A 162 -5.84 14.51 -0.70
C LEU A 162 -5.30 13.12 -0.98
N LEU A 163 -5.07 12.76 -2.26
CA LEU A 163 -4.49 11.45 -2.63
C LEU A 163 -3.09 11.29 -2.03
N PHE A 164 -2.24 12.31 -2.13
CA PHE A 164 -0.90 12.25 -1.55
C PHE A 164 -0.91 12.29 -0.02
N ARG A 165 -1.83 13.06 0.59
CA ARG A 165 -2.01 13.06 2.04
C ARG A 165 -2.44 11.68 2.54
N ASP A 166 -3.43 11.05 1.90
CA ASP A 166 -3.89 9.72 2.24
C ASP A 166 -2.79 8.67 2.09
N ALA A 167 -2.00 8.75 1.02
CA ALA A 167 -0.84 7.89 0.82
C ALA A 167 0.19 8.06 1.95
N GLY A 168 0.48 9.30 2.37
CA GLY A 168 1.36 9.59 3.50
C GLY A 168 0.85 9.03 4.83
N VAL A 169 -0.47 9.15 5.09
CA VAL A 169 -1.12 8.57 6.27
C VAL A 169 -1.01 7.04 6.25
N LEU A 170 -1.28 6.42 5.09
CA LEU A 170 -1.18 4.97 4.91
C LEU A 170 0.26 4.49 5.12
N MET A 171 1.27 5.16 4.54
CA MET A 171 2.68 4.81 4.69
C MET A 171 3.17 4.99 6.13
N GLY A 172 2.76 6.07 6.82
CA GLY A 172 3.08 6.29 8.24
C GLY A 172 2.49 5.21 9.14
N HIS A 173 1.21 4.84 8.89
CA HIS A 173 0.57 3.74 9.59
C HIS A 173 1.26 2.40 9.32
N ALA A 174 1.59 2.12 8.05
CA ALA A 174 2.33 0.92 7.64
C ALA A 174 3.69 0.81 8.33
N ALA A 175 4.42 1.93 8.50
CA ALA A 175 5.70 1.95 9.20
C ALA A 175 5.57 1.55 10.68
N LEU A 176 4.51 2.00 11.36
CA LEU A 176 4.24 1.60 12.76
C LEU A 176 3.80 0.14 12.87
N VAL A 177 2.95 -0.33 11.96
CA VAL A 177 2.56 -1.74 11.90
C VAL A 177 3.77 -2.62 11.66
N ALA A 178 4.64 -2.28 10.70
CA ALA A 178 5.87 -3.02 10.46
C ALA A 178 6.76 -3.09 11.71
N ALA A 179 6.93 -1.97 12.42
CA ALA A 179 7.69 -1.92 13.67
C ALA A 179 7.08 -2.83 14.74
N ALA A 180 5.75 -2.83 14.90
CA ALA A 180 5.05 -3.66 15.88
C ALA A 180 5.21 -5.18 15.62
N TYR A 181 5.39 -5.57 14.36
CA TYR A 181 5.65 -6.97 13.97
C TYR A 181 7.14 -7.27 13.76
N GLY A 182 8.04 -6.37 14.11
CA GLY A 182 9.47 -6.58 13.96
C GLY A 182 9.95 -6.65 12.52
N LEU A 183 9.21 -6.09 11.57
CA LEU A 183 9.55 -6.05 10.15
C LEU A 183 10.42 -4.83 9.82
N SER A 184 11.21 -4.94 8.76
CA SER A 184 11.89 -3.81 8.13
C SER A 184 10.92 -3.10 7.18
N PHE A 185 10.83 -1.77 7.30
CA PHE A 185 10.01 -0.94 6.41
C PHE A 185 10.74 0.35 6.06
N ARG A 186 10.74 0.74 4.79
CA ARG A 186 11.31 2.01 4.32
C ARG A 186 10.41 2.64 3.27
N ILE A 187 9.98 3.87 3.51
CA ILE A 187 9.35 4.71 2.50
C ILE A 187 10.44 5.27 1.59
N LEU A 188 10.26 5.16 0.28
CA LEU A 188 11.18 5.75 -0.69
C LEU A 188 10.74 7.19 -1.02
N GLY A 189 11.71 8.06 -1.28
CA GLY A 189 11.47 9.46 -1.67
C GLY A 189 10.92 9.63 -3.10
N ARG A 190 10.53 8.53 -3.75
CA ARG A 190 9.97 8.49 -5.11
C ARG A 190 8.60 7.86 -5.08
N THR A 191 7.72 8.27 -5.98
CA THR A 191 6.38 7.69 -6.13
C THR A 191 6.27 6.70 -7.30
N GLY A 192 7.27 6.68 -8.19
CA GLY A 192 7.27 5.87 -9.42
C GLY A 192 6.49 6.50 -10.57
N THR A 193 5.69 7.52 -10.33
CA THR A 193 4.94 8.33 -11.35
C THR A 193 4.43 7.52 -12.54
N ALA A 194 4.67 7.99 -13.79
CA ALA A 194 4.16 7.39 -15.02
C ALA A 194 4.47 5.89 -15.19
N THR A 195 5.61 5.43 -14.68
CA THR A 195 6.01 4.03 -14.75
C THR A 195 5.10 3.13 -13.89
N THR A 196 4.80 3.56 -12.66
CA THR A 196 3.87 2.83 -11.78
C THR A 196 2.42 2.94 -12.28
N GLU A 197 2.03 4.10 -12.82
CA GLU A 197 0.68 4.34 -13.38
C GLU A 197 0.42 3.45 -14.60
N SER A 198 1.45 3.13 -15.37
CA SER A 198 1.36 2.26 -16.55
C SER A 198 1.60 0.77 -16.25
N LEU A 199 1.92 0.41 -15.00
CA LEU A 199 2.34 -0.93 -14.62
C LEU A 199 1.28 -1.99 -14.91
N VAL A 200 0.05 -1.78 -14.48
CA VAL A 200 -1.03 -2.78 -14.55
C VAL A 200 -1.78 -2.63 -15.87
N VAL A 201 -1.96 -3.74 -16.58
CA VAL A 201 -2.72 -3.78 -17.84
C VAL A 201 -4.23 -3.87 -17.55
N GLY A 202 -5.02 -3.07 -18.25
CA GLY A 202 -6.48 -3.15 -18.19
C GLY A 202 -7.13 -2.40 -17.01
N ILE A 203 -6.42 -1.45 -16.40
CA ILE A 203 -7.01 -0.52 -15.41
C ILE A 203 -8.14 0.28 -16.10
N LYS A 204 -9.24 0.47 -15.37
CA LYS A 204 -10.44 1.18 -15.82
C LYS A 204 -10.71 2.48 -15.04
N PHE A 205 -9.68 3.07 -14.46
CA PHE A 205 -9.74 4.37 -13.77
C PHE A 205 -8.45 5.16 -14.04
N THR A 206 -8.47 6.45 -13.78
CA THR A 206 -7.27 7.30 -13.85
C THR A 206 -6.38 7.01 -12.65
N ALA A 207 -5.28 6.32 -12.91
CA ALA A 207 -4.33 5.89 -11.90
C ALA A 207 -3.32 6.98 -11.59
N ILE A 208 -3.05 7.24 -10.30
CA ILE A 208 -2.01 8.15 -9.83
C ILE A 208 -1.06 7.37 -8.90
N ALA A 209 0.21 7.37 -9.23
CA ALA A 209 1.25 6.80 -8.37
C ALA A 209 1.53 7.74 -7.18
N THR A 210 1.23 7.28 -5.97
CA THR A 210 1.27 8.13 -4.77
C THR A 210 2.31 7.70 -3.74
N GLY A 211 3.01 6.57 -3.95
CA GLY A 211 4.09 6.17 -3.04
C GLY A 211 4.76 4.86 -3.40
N LEU A 212 6.03 4.76 -3.02
CA LEU A 212 6.86 3.55 -3.07
C LEU A 212 7.43 3.26 -1.70
N ALA A 213 7.52 1.99 -1.34
CA ALA A 213 8.17 1.53 -0.11
C ALA A 213 8.76 0.12 -0.27
N LEU A 214 9.58 -0.27 0.69
CA LEU A 214 10.08 -1.62 0.86
C LEU A 214 9.60 -2.20 2.19
N LEU A 215 9.23 -3.49 2.16
CA LEU A 215 8.88 -4.29 3.32
C LEU A 215 9.68 -5.59 3.31
N GLY A 216 10.18 -6.02 4.46
CA GLY A 216 10.84 -7.31 4.55
C GLY A 216 11.02 -7.82 5.98
N SER A 217 11.35 -9.09 6.11
CA SER A 217 11.80 -9.66 7.37
C SER A 217 13.11 -9.01 7.79
N LYS A 218 13.29 -8.78 9.09
CA LYS A 218 14.61 -8.41 9.63
C LYS A 218 15.57 -9.61 9.49
N ARG A 219 16.72 -9.40 8.86
CA ARG A 219 17.76 -10.44 8.85
C ARG A 219 18.37 -10.57 10.25
N THR A 220 18.54 -11.79 10.70
CA THR A 220 18.97 -12.18 12.07
C THR A 220 20.30 -11.56 12.55
N SER A 221 21.12 -10.99 11.67
CA SER A 221 22.36 -10.30 12.03
C SER A 221 22.17 -8.95 12.74
N GLU A 222 20.96 -8.39 12.77
CA GLU A 222 20.67 -7.11 13.46
C GLU A 222 20.32 -7.30 14.94
N LEU A 223 20.00 -8.52 15.38
CA LEU A 223 19.65 -8.80 16.77
C LEU A 223 20.87 -8.89 17.71
N GLN A 224 22.10 -8.95 17.18
CA GLN A 224 23.33 -9.09 17.98
C GLN A 224 24.13 -7.80 18.16
N GLY A 225 23.69 -6.67 17.61
CA GLY A 225 24.49 -5.43 17.55
C GLY A 225 24.00 -4.23 18.39
N ARG A 226 22.96 -4.40 19.21
CA ARG A 226 22.46 -3.35 20.11
C ARG A 226 22.29 -3.88 21.52
N VAL A 227 23.43 -4.03 22.22
CA VAL A 227 23.54 -4.10 23.69
C VAL A 227 24.26 -2.83 24.15
#